data_b57293f8049b1fb64c6bd34346fc7b16
#
_entry.id   b57293f8049b1fb64c6bd34346fc7b16
#
_cell.length_a   1.000
_cell.length_b   1.000
_cell.length_c   1.000
_cell.angle_alpha   90.00
_cell.angle_beta   90.00
_cell.angle_gamma   90.00
#
_symmetry.space_group_name_H-M   'P 1'
#
loop_
_entity.id
_entity.type
_entity.pdbx_description
1 polymer ?
#
loop_
_entity_poly.entity_id
_entity_poly.type
_entity_poly.pdbx_seq_one_letter_code
_entity_poly.pdbx_strand_id
1 'polypeptide(L)'
;EEALKRLARGTLTALGGLLHDVESHVTVDGTLVTAHCHCLKLDGNGRPRTEDLVKVIAEHVLDYAIPRSHIREADEEFQRSRSTQKLVRLADEARSLFTDLEQSGEGGELLLFALAEKLLRLPQLICKMSLKTNTRMHVHGADGLHAGVDPTTGKLLLYWGESKIYGDVTGAVRECLASIRPMLAEYSSGQRDLQLLQRHADLDDPALEAALKKYLDPDADEFNSLEFRGLCLVGFDCDAYPTGPSTTQLAAMAKQIAETLPTWRGHVKKRLAEEKLDAF
;
A
#
# COMPACT_ATOMS: atom_id res chain seq x y z
N GLU A 1 -0.27 -12.69 15.14
CA GLU A 1 -1.12 -11.58 14.70
C GLU A 1 -0.67 -10.28 15.37
N GLU A 2 -0.74 -10.16 16.70
CA GLU A 2 -0.37 -8.92 17.42
C GLU A 2 1.06 -8.44 17.13
N ALA A 3 2.02 -9.37 17.00
CA ALA A 3 3.40 -9.02 16.68
C ALA A 3 3.51 -8.37 15.29
N LEU A 4 2.83 -8.89 14.27
CA LEU A 4 2.77 -8.26 12.94
C LEU A 4 2.06 -6.90 12.98
N LYS A 5 0.93 -6.79 13.67
CA LYS A 5 0.21 -5.50 13.78
C LYS A 5 1.05 -4.40 14.42
N ARG A 6 1.94 -4.75 15.36
CA ARG A 6 2.87 -3.80 16.00
C ARG A 6 3.95 -3.29 15.04
N LEU A 7 4.24 -4.01 13.97
CA LEU A 7 5.18 -3.56 12.94
C LEU A 7 4.57 -2.46 12.04
N ALA A 8 3.25 -2.35 11.95
CA ALA A 8 2.62 -1.30 11.16
C ALA A 8 2.92 0.08 11.74
N ARG A 9 3.56 0.94 10.94
CA ARG A 9 4.13 2.22 11.35
C ARG A 9 3.09 3.34 11.38
N GLY A 10 3.19 4.18 12.40
CA GLY A 10 2.40 5.41 12.53
C GLY A 10 0.91 5.18 12.79
N THR A 11 0.15 6.25 12.68
CA THR A 11 -1.30 6.30 12.91
C THR A 11 -2.02 6.92 11.72
N LEU A 12 -3.33 6.65 11.61
CA LEU A 12 -4.16 7.21 10.55
C LEU A 12 -4.43 8.73 10.72
N THR A 13 -4.01 9.35 11.81
CA THR A 13 -4.44 10.70 12.22
C THR A 13 -4.32 11.74 11.10
N ALA A 14 -3.15 11.88 10.45
CA ALA A 14 -2.95 12.85 9.39
C ALA A 14 -3.75 12.51 8.13
N LEU A 15 -3.66 11.27 7.64
CA LEU A 15 -4.44 10.80 6.49
C LEU A 15 -5.94 10.82 6.75
N GLY A 16 -6.40 10.43 7.94
CA GLY A 16 -7.81 10.50 8.34
C GLY A 16 -8.33 11.93 8.44
N GLY A 17 -7.44 12.91 8.66
CA GLY A 17 -7.76 14.34 8.56
C GLY A 17 -8.06 14.78 7.12
N LEU A 18 -7.54 14.09 6.12
CA LEU A 18 -7.65 14.41 4.69
C LEU A 18 -8.65 13.54 3.94
N LEU A 19 -8.78 12.28 4.34
CA LEU A 19 -9.67 11.31 3.71
C LEU A 19 -11.02 11.26 4.43
N HIS A 20 -12.08 11.12 3.66
CA HIS A 20 -13.42 10.81 4.14
C HIS A 20 -13.77 9.39 3.73
N ASP A 21 -14.19 8.59 4.67
CA ASP A 21 -14.67 7.22 4.43
C ASP A 21 -16.06 7.29 3.80
N VAL A 22 -16.18 6.87 2.55
CA VAL A 22 -17.46 6.78 1.84
C VAL A 22 -18.07 5.41 2.10
N GLU A 23 -17.25 4.36 2.06
CA GLU A 23 -17.66 2.98 2.31
C GLU A 23 -16.43 2.13 2.65
N SER A 24 -16.53 1.33 3.69
CA SER A 24 -15.43 0.46 4.16
C SER A 24 -15.90 -0.97 4.41
N HIS A 25 -14.99 -1.91 4.24
CA HIS A 25 -15.19 -3.34 4.47
C HIS A 25 -16.37 -3.94 3.70
N VAL A 26 -16.57 -3.50 2.45
CA VAL A 26 -17.65 -3.99 1.60
C VAL A 26 -17.15 -5.11 0.71
N THR A 27 -17.78 -6.27 0.83
CA THR A 27 -17.50 -7.40 -0.06
C THR A 27 -18.11 -7.12 -1.44
N VAL A 28 -17.33 -7.34 -2.50
CA VAL A 28 -17.82 -7.30 -3.87
C VAL A 28 -18.59 -8.61 -4.13
N ASP A 29 -19.89 -8.50 -4.39
CA ASP A 29 -20.81 -9.63 -4.47
C ASP A 29 -20.32 -10.79 -5.37
N GLY A 30 -20.24 -11.98 -4.79
CA GLY A 30 -19.80 -13.20 -5.48
C GLY A 30 -18.28 -13.28 -5.69
N THR A 31 -17.49 -12.52 -4.93
CA THR A 31 -16.03 -12.57 -4.91
C THR A 31 -15.50 -12.60 -3.47
N LEU A 32 -14.20 -12.82 -3.30
CA LEU A 32 -13.51 -12.71 -2.00
C LEU A 32 -12.94 -11.30 -1.75
N VAL A 33 -13.18 -10.35 -2.65
CA VAL A 33 -12.63 -9.00 -2.58
C VAL A 33 -13.38 -8.16 -1.57
N THR A 34 -12.63 -7.57 -0.65
CA THR A 34 -13.11 -6.51 0.25
C THR A 34 -12.66 -5.15 -0.29
N ALA A 35 -13.61 -4.27 -0.52
CA ALA A 35 -13.38 -2.92 -1.03
C ALA A 35 -13.50 -1.87 0.08
N HIS A 36 -12.67 -0.84 -0.02
CA HIS A 36 -12.72 0.38 0.77
C HIS A 36 -12.74 1.56 -0.18
N CYS A 37 -13.65 2.49 0.01
CA CYS A 37 -13.76 3.70 -0.79
C CYS A 37 -13.60 4.94 0.08
N HIS A 38 -12.58 5.71 -0.24
CA HIS A 38 -12.31 6.98 0.41
C HIS A 38 -12.32 8.10 -0.62
N CYS A 39 -12.80 9.26 -0.23
CA CYS A 39 -12.65 10.47 -1.03
C CYS A 39 -11.82 11.52 -0.28
N LEU A 40 -11.13 12.36 -1.03
CA LEU A 40 -10.37 13.47 -0.47
C LEU A 40 -11.33 14.55 0.02
N LYS A 41 -11.11 15.05 1.23
CA LYS A 41 -11.92 16.15 1.79
C LYS A 41 -11.66 17.45 1.05
N LEU A 42 -12.62 18.35 1.14
CA LEU A 42 -12.53 19.70 0.58
C LEU A 42 -11.98 20.68 1.62
N ASP A 43 -11.34 21.74 1.18
CA ASP A 43 -11.00 22.91 1.97
C ASP A 43 -12.24 23.82 2.21
N GLY A 44 -12.07 24.92 2.94
CA GLY A 44 -13.14 25.87 3.20
C GLY A 44 -13.69 26.59 1.96
N ASN A 45 -13.01 26.51 0.84
CA ASN A 45 -13.43 27.06 -0.46
C ASN A 45 -14.00 25.99 -1.40
N GLY A 46 -14.17 24.76 -0.91
CA GLY A 46 -14.68 23.65 -1.70
C GLY A 46 -13.67 23.04 -2.68
N ARG A 47 -12.37 23.23 -2.48
CA ARG A 47 -11.33 22.65 -3.32
C ARG A 47 -10.82 21.32 -2.72
N PRO A 48 -10.55 20.29 -3.54
CA PRO A 48 -9.91 19.06 -3.06
C PRO A 48 -8.56 19.37 -2.40
N ARG A 49 -8.30 18.78 -1.24
CA ARG A 49 -7.06 19.00 -0.46
C ARG A 49 -5.89 18.16 -0.99
N THR A 50 -5.67 18.19 -2.30
CA THR A 50 -4.66 17.37 -2.99
C THR A 50 -3.23 17.74 -2.57
N GLU A 51 -2.93 19.04 -2.46
CA GLU A 51 -1.59 19.48 -2.01
C GLU A 51 -1.29 19.05 -0.56
N ASP A 52 -2.31 19.06 0.31
CA ASP A 52 -2.14 18.58 1.68
C ASP A 52 -1.91 17.08 1.72
N LEU A 53 -2.60 16.31 0.86
CA LEU A 53 -2.37 14.88 0.72
C LEU A 53 -0.93 14.60 0.29
N VAL A 54 -0.44 15.30 -0.75
CA VAL A 54 0.94 15.15 -1.23
C VAL A 54 1.95 15.43 -0.10
N LYS A 55 1.76 16.49 0.68
CA LYS A 55 2.63 16.82 1.82
C LYS A 55 2.62 15.71 2.87
N VAL A 56 1.45 15.24 3.27
CA VAL A 56 1.33 14.16 4.28
C VAL A 56 1.94 12.85 3.77
N ILE A 57 1.75 12.52 2.49
CA ILE A 57 2.37 11.31 1.92
C ILE A 57 3.89 11.45 1.86
N ALA A 58 4.42 12.61 1.50
CA ALA A 58 5.86 12.86 1.47
C ALA A 58 6.54 12.73 2.85
N GLU A 59 5.81 12.91 3.96
CA GLU A 59 6.32 12.66 5.32
C GLU A 59 6.62 11.17 5.58
N HIS A 60 6.09 10.25 4.74
CA HIS A 60 6.28 8.80 4.89
C HIS A 60 7.43 8.25 4.03
N VAL A 61 8.11 9.09 3.28
CA VAL A 61 9.22 8.69 2.39
C VAL A 61 10.30 7.91 3.13
N LEU A 62 10.68 8.34 4.34
CA LEU A 62 11.68 7.66 5.16
C LEU A 62 11.20 6.25 5.54
N ASP A 63 9.98 6.13 6.06
CA ASP A 63 9.39 4.85 6.47
C ASP A 63 9.23 3.87 5.31
N TYR A 64 8.91 4.38 4.12
CA TYR A 64 8.71 3.58 2.93
C TYR A 64 10.01 3.06 2.33
N ALA A 65 11.04 3.93 2.25
CA ALA A 65 12.22 3.70 1.44
C ALA A 65 13.41 3.12 2.23
N ILE A 66 13.48 3.35 3.55
CA ILE A 66 14.63 2.96 4.38
C ILE A 66 14.26 1.77 5.27
N PRO A 67 15.16 0.75 5.35
CA PRO A 67 15.00 -0.40 6.25
C PRO A 67 14.81 0.02 7.72
N ARG A 68 13.97 -0.72 8.44
CA ARG A 68 13.66 -0.44 9.87
C ARG A 68 14.89 -0.47 10.74
N SER A 69 15.77 -1.45 10.48
CA SER A 69 17.04 -1.60 11.20
C SER A 69 17.91 -0.34 11.11
N HIS A 70 17.98 0.29 9.92
CA HIS A 70 18.74 1.54 9.74
C HIS A 70 18.13 2.73 10.49
N ILE A 71 16.79 2.81 10.50
CA ILE A 71 16.07 3.85 11.25
C ILE A 71 16.30 3.67 12.75
N ARG A 72 16.21 2.43 13.26
CA ARG A 72 16.50 2.11 14.66
C ARG A 72 17.92 2.48 15.04
N GLU A 73 18.92 2.10 14.23
CA GLU A 73 20.32 2.48 14.47
C GLU A 73 20.53 4.00 14.52
N ALA A 74 19.78 4.75 13.71
CA ALA A 74 19.85 6.21 13.72
C ALA A 74 19.21 6.80 14.98
N ASP A 75 18.12 6.19 15.46
CA ASP A 75 17.50 6.58 16.74
C ASP A 75 18.43 6.25 17.94
N GLU A 76 19.03 5.07 17.98
CA GLU A 76 20.03 4.70 18.98
C GLU A 76 21.21 5.68 19.03
N GLU A 77 21.71 6.09 17.84
CA GLU A 77 22.75 7.11 17.76
C GLU A 77 22.28 8.46 18.31
N PHE A 78 21.04 8.86 17.97
CA PHE A 78 20.45 10.09 18.53
C PHE A 78 20.31 10.00 20.06
N GLN A 79 19.84 8.88 20.61
CA GLN A 79 19.71 8.71 22.06
C GLN A 79 21.06 8.80 22.78
N ARG A 80 22.12 8.27 22.17
CA ARG A 80 23.47 8.26 22.71
C ARG A 80 24.18 9.62 22.61
N SER A 81 24.14 10.24 21.41
CA SER A 81 24.96 11.42 21.06
C SER A 81 24.18 12.74 21.07
N ARG A 82 22.85 12.68 21.07
CA ARG A 82 21.91 13.79 20.84
C ARG A 82 22.07 14.47 19.47
N SER A 83 22.80 13.84 18.53
CA SER A 83 22.98 14.32 17.17
C SER A 83 21.90 13.76 16.24
N THR A 84 21.20 14.62 15.52
CA THR A 84 20.21 14.23 14.49
C THR A 84 20.86 13.93 13.13
N GLN A 85 22.19 14.01 13.02
CA GLN A 85 22.90 13.92 11.74
C GLN A 85 22.61 12.65 10.96
N LYS A 86 22.54 11.49 11.64
CA LYS A 86 22.26 10.20 10.97
C LYS A 86 20.81 10.15 10.47
N LEU A 87 19.85 10.64 11.24
CA LEU A 87 18.44 10.74 10.83
C LEU A 87 18.25 11.64 9.60
N VAL A 88 18.94 12.82 9.57
CA VAL A 88 18.88 13.72 8.43
C VAL A 88 19.46 13.05 7.18
N ARG A 89 20.61 12.36 7.31
CA ARG A 89 21.22 11.63 6.19
C ARG A 89 20.29 10.56 5.64
N LEU A 90 19.61 9.78 6.50
CA LEU A 90 18.64 8.77 6.04
C LEU A 90 17.44 9.41 5.35
N ALA A 91 16.97 10.57 5.83
CA ALA A 91 15.89 11.29 5.16
C ALA A 91 16.28 11.81 3.78
N ASP A 92 17.52 12.29 3.61
CA ASP A 92 18.06 12.74 2.33
C ASP A 92 18.30 11.55 1.38
N GLU A 93 18.81 10.43 1.91
CA GLU A 93 18.94 9.16 1.19
C GLU A 93 17.58 8.69 0.66
N ALA A 94 16.57 8.61 1.54
CA ALA A 94 15.22 8.21 1.18
C ALA A 94 14.66 9.04 0.02
N ARG A 95 14.79 10.37 0.10
CA ARG A 95 14.35 11.27 -0.99
C ARG A 95 15.12 11.04 -2.29
N SER A 96 16.42 10.76 -2.20
CA SER A 96 17.26 10.53 -3.39
C SER A 96 16.93 9.25 -4.14
N LEU A 97 16.22 8.29 -3.54
CA LEU A 97 15.77 7.07 -4.20
C LEU A 97 14.60 7.29 -5.15
N PHE A 98 13.86 8.40 -4.98
CA PHE A 98 12.77 8.77 -5.88
C PHE A 98 13.34 9.56 -7.07
N THR A 99 12.84 9.24 -8.27
CA THR A 99 13.34 9.87 -9.50
C THR A 99 12.56 11.14 -9.83
N ASP A 100 11.35 10.96 -10.33
CA ASP A 100 10.42 12.03 -10.70
C ASP A 100 9.00 11.53 -10.34
N LEU A 101 8.47 12.09 -9.27
CA LEU A 101 7.17 11.64 -8.73
C LEU A 101 5.99 11.90 -9.69
N GLU A 102 6.13 12.82 -10.63
CA GLU A 102 5.07 13.13 -11.60
C GLU A 102 4.94 12.05 -12.69
N GLN A 103 6.02 11.32 -12.98
CA GLN A 103 6.04 10.37 -14.09
C GLN A 103 6.30 8.92 -13.71
N SER A 104 6.75 8.65 -12.48
CA SER A 104 7.27 7.33 -12.09
C SER A 104 6.23 6.36 -11.51
N GLY A 105 5.04 6.80 -11.15
CA GLY A 105 4.08 6.01 -10.36
C GLY A 105 4.45 5.88 -8.87
N GLU A 106 5.67 6.25 -8.47
CA GLU A 106 6.19 6.11 -7.09
C GLU A 106 5.32 6.83 -6.04
N GLY A 107 4.62 7.91 -6.42
CA GLY A 107 3.65 8.58 -5.56
C GLY A 107 2.45 7.68 -5.22
N GLY A 108 1.99 6.87 -6.18
CA GLY A 108 0.95 5.86 -5.97
C GLY A 108 1.42 4.73 -5.07
N GLU A 109 2.64 4.24 -5.26
CA GLU A 109 3.26 3.22 -4.41
C GLU A 109 3.39 3.69 -2.96
N LEU A 110 3.84 4.93 -2.76
CA LEU A 110 3.96 5.54 -1.43
C LEU A 110 2.59 5.74 -0.76
N LEU A 111 1.56 6.12 -1.53
CA LEU A 111 0.18 6.21 -1.03
C LEU A 111 -0.36 4.82 -0.65
N LEU A 112 -0.13 3.80 -1.49
CA LEU A 112 -0.49 2.42 -1.19
C LEU A 112 0.13 1.96 0.13
N PHE A 113 1.45 2.17 0.30
CA PHE A 113 2.16 1.87 1.52
C PHE A 113 1.52 2.54 2.74
N ALA A 114 1.26 3.85 2.66
CA ALA A 114 0.71 4.61 3.77
C ALA A 114 -0.70 4.12 4.16
N LEU A 115 -1.55 3.78 3.18
CA LEU A 115 -2.88 3.24 3.43
C LEU A 115 -2.83 1.81 3.96
N ALA A 116 -1.97 0.95 3.41
CA ALA A 116 -1.78 -0.41 3.89
C ALA A 116 -1.37 -0.44 5.36
N GLU A 117 -0.35 0.32 5.74
CA GLU A 117 0.14 0.32 7.12
C GLU A 117 -0.82 1.01 8.10
N LYS A 118 -1.40 2.16 7.71
CA LYS A 118 -2.16 3.00 8.66
C LYS A 118 -3.64 2.68 8.71
N LEU A 119 -4.24 2.34 7.59
CA LEU A 119 -5.68 2.02 7.51
C LEU A 119 -5.92 0.52 7.73
N LEU A 120 -5.18 -0.34 7.01
CA LEU A 120 -5.40 -1.78 7.04
C LEU A 120 -4.54 -2.51 8.09
N ARG A 121 -3.57 -1.82 8.68
CA ARG A 121 -2.60 -2.38 9.65
C ARG A 121 -1.82 -3.57 9.09
N LEU A 122 -1.50 -3.49 7.79
CA LEU A 122 -0.69 -4.46 7.06
C LEU A 122 0.74 -3.92 6.95
N PRO A 123 1.70 -4.36 7.79
CA PRO A 123 3.06 -3.88 7.74
C PRO A 123 3.76 -4.26 6.45
N GLN A 124 4.56 -3.35 5.92
CA GLN A 124 5.51 -3.63 4.84
C GLN A 124 6.62 -4.56 5.35
N LEU A 125 6.93 -5.60 4.58
CA LEU A 125 7.93 -6.61 4.94
C LEU A 125 9.32 -6.31 4.39
N ILE A 126 9.43 -5.53 3.32
CA ILE A 126 10.67 -5.22 2.64
C ILE A 126 10.64 -3.82 2.03
N CYS A 127 11.69 -3.06 2.26
CA CYS A 127 11.88 -1.75 1.63
C CYS A 127 12.53 -1.92 0.25
N LYS A 128 11.73 -2.19 -0.79
CA LYS A 128 12.25 -2.42 -2.15
C LYS A 128 13.05 -1.24 -2.71
N MET A 129 12.71 -0.02 -2.34
CA MET A 129 13.45 1.18 -2.77
C MET A 129 14.92 1.14 -2.38
N SER A 130 15.25 0.60 -1.19
CA SER A 130 16.65 0.46 -0.74
C SER A 130 17.47 -0.53 -1.56
N LEU A 131 16.83 -1.37 -2.38
CA LEU A 131 17.50 -2.34 -3.27
C LEU A 131 17.83 -1.75 -4.65
N LYS A 132 17.43 -0.50 -4.93
CA LYS A 132 17.79 0.19 -6.16
C LYS A 132 19.30 0.50 -6.15
N THR A 133 20.00 0.03 -7.16
CA THR A 133 21.41 0.39 -7.40
C THR A 133 21.57 1.64 -8.25
N ASN A 134 20.48 2.10 -8.88
CA ASN A 134 20.42 3.32 -9.68
C ASN A 134 18.99 3.88 -9.57
N THR A 135 18.84 5.18 -9.37
CA THR A 135 17.56 5.88 -9.26
C THR A 135 16.67 5.72 -10.51
N ARG A 136 17.26 5.50 -11.68
CA ARG A 136 16.54 5.25 -12.94
C ARG A 136 16.07 3.80 -13.11
N MET A 137 16.40 2.90 -12.20
CA MET A 137 15.93 1.51 -12.26
C MET A 137 14.56 1.40 -11.58
N HIS A 138 13.60 0.82 -12.32
CA HIS A 138 12.40 0.30 -11.69
C HIS A 138 12.73 -1.05 -11.06
N VAL A 139 12.35 -1.24 -9.80
CA VAL A 139 12.39 -2.57 -9.18
C VAL A 139 11.19 -3.33 -9.71
N HIS A 140 11.45 -4.30 -10.59
CA HIS A 140 10.38 -5.14 -11.12
C HIS A 140 9.71 -5.97 -10.01
N GLY A 141 8.43 -6.23 -10.15
CA GLY A 141 7.60 -6.96 -9.18
C GLY A 141 6.50 -6.09 -8.61
N ALA A 142 5.88 -6.52 -7.51
CA ALA A 142 4.83 -5.76 -6.84
C ALA A 142 5.33 -4.40 -6.31
N ASP A 143 4.45 -3.41 -6.24
CA ASP A 143 4.75 -2.09 -5.65
C ASP A 143 5.06 -2.18 -4.15
N GLY A 144 4.47 -3.16 -3.47
CA GLY A 144 4.73 -3.43 -2.06
C GLY A 144 4.49 -4.89 -1.68
N LEU A 145 5.17 -5.35 -0.63
CA LEU A 145 4.92 -6.65 0.02
C LEU A 145 4.53 -6.40 1.46
N HIS A 146 3.32 -6.81 1.81
CA HIS A 146 2.73 -6.60 3.12
C HIS A 146 2.29 -7.93 3.72
N ALA A 147 2.11 -7.99 5.04
CA ALA A 147 1.62 -9.18 5.70
C ALA A 147 0.45 -8.90 6.66
N GLY A 148 -0.37 -9.90 6.81
CA GLY A 148 -1.44 -9.97 7.79
C GLY A 148 -1.62 -11.40 8.29
N VAL A 149 -2.56 -11.59 9.20
CA VAL A 149 -2.98 -12.92 9.66
C VAL A 149 -4.49 -12.99 9.50
N ASP A 150 -4.95 -14.05 8.87
CA ASP A 150 -6.39 -14.33 8.79
C ASP A 150 -6.93 -14.62 10.20
N PRO A 151 -7.88 -13.81 10.69
CA PRO A 151 -8.36 -13.94 12.07
C PRO A 151 -9.16 -15.23 12.31
N THR A 152 -9.65 -15.86 11.24
CA THR A 152 -10.47 -17.09 11.31
C THR A 152 -9.62 -18.34 11.25
N THR A 153 -8.66 -18.37 10.31
CA THR A 153 -7.85 -19.57 10.05
C THR A 153 -6.47 -19.52 10.72
N GLY A 154 -6.02 -18.36 11.17
CA GLY A 154 -4.68 -18.14 11.72
C GLY A 154 -3.56 -18.20 10.67
N LYS A 155 -3.88 -18.35 9.39
CA LYS A 155 -2.90 -18.40 8.32
C LYS A 155 -2.21 -17.06 8.11
N LEU A 156 -0.94 -17.10 7.71
CA LEU A 156 -0.21 -15.91 7.28
C LEU A 156 -0.70 -15.50 5.89
N LEU A 157 -1.13 -14.25 5.77
CA LEU A 157 -1.53 -13.65 4.51
C LEU A 157 -0.38 -12.79 3.98
N LEU A 158 0.12 -13.11 2.80
CA LEU A 158 1.12 -12.30 2.09
C LEU A 158 0.42 -11.54 0.97
N TYR A 159 0.50 -10.21 1.03
CA TYR A 159 -0.14 -9.31 0.07
C TYR A 159 0.88 -8.77 -0.92
N TRP A 160 0.62 -8.99 -2.21
CA TRP A 160 1.24 -8.23 -3.28
C TRP A 160 0.45 -6.95 -3.53
N GLY A 161 1.11 -5.81 -3.33
CA GLY A 161 0.55 -4.49 -3.54
C GLY A 161 0.75 -4.00 -4.97
N GLU A 162 -0.27 -3.35 -5.53
CA GLU A 162 -0.22 -2.69 -6.83
C GLU A 162 -1.03 -1.41 -6.78
N SER A 163 -0.51 -0.32 -7.33
CA SER A 163 -1.16 0.99 -7.35
C SER A 163 -1.34 1.49 -8.78
N LYS A 164 -2.53 1.97 -9.10
CA LYS A 164 -2.83 2.63 -10.38
C LYS A 164 -3.67 3.88 -10.14
N ILE A 165 -3.11 5.03 -10.52
CA ILE A 165 -3.79 6.33 -10.42
C ILE A 165 -3.97 6.87 -11.83
N TYR A 166 -5.20 6.85 -12.33
CA TYR A 166 -5.57 7.23 -13.70
C TYR A 166 -6.72 8.24 -13.69
N GLY A 167 -7.01 8.84 -14.86
CA GLY A 167 -8.17 9.71 -15.00
C GLY A 167 -9.51 8.96 -14.92
N ASP A 168 -9.55 7.65 -15.25
CA ASP A 168 -10.77 6.86 -15.20
C ASP A 168 -10.63 5.57 -14.38
N VAL A 169 -11.71 5.21 -13.69
CA VAL A 169 -11.76 4.05 -12.80
C VAL A 169 -11.63 2.73 -13.55
N THR A 170 -12.19 2.63 -14.76
CA THR A 170 -12.22 1.38 -15.52
C THR A 170 -10.82 1.00 -15.99
N GLY A 171 -10.06 1.99 -16.49
CA GLY A 171 -8.67 1.83 -16.87
C GLY A 171 -7.80 1.47 -15.67
N ALA A 172 -7.94 2.20 -14.56
CA ALA A 172 -7.17 1.96 -13.35
C ALA A 172 -7.41 0.55 -12.78
N VAL A 173 -8.67 0.09 -12.68
CA VAL A 173 -9.02 -1.27 -12.24
C VAL A 173 -8.42 -2.32 -13.18
N ARG A 174 -8.57 -2.12 -14.50
CA ARG A 174 -8.05 -3.06 -15.51
C ARG A 174 -6.54 -3.24 -15.35
N GLU A 175 -5.79 -2.16 -15.34
CA GLU A 175 -4.33 -2.22 -15.28
C GLU A 175 -3.84 -2.75 -13.93
N CYS A 176 -4.51 -2.40 -12.83
CA CYS A 176 -4.15 -2.89 -11.51
C CYS A 176 -4.31 -4.41 -11.40
N LEU A 177 -5.45 -4.96 -11.82
CA LEU A 177 -5.70 -6.40 -11.78
C LEU A 177 -4.83 -7.17 -12.77
N ALA A 178 -4.59 -6.63 -13.97
CA ALA A 178 -3.68 -7.23 -14.94
C ALA A 178 -2.23 -7.30 -14.42
N SER A 179 -1.76 -6.26 -13.70
CA SER A 179 -0.42 -6.24 -13.10
C SER A 179 -0.28 -7.25 -11.97
N ILE A 180 -1.30 -7.41 -11.12
CA ILE A 180 -1.20 -8.30 -9.95
C ILE A 180 -1.49 -9.77 -10.28
N ARG A 181 -2.22 -10.02 -11.37
CA ARG A 181 -2.63 -11.37 -11.80
C ARG A 181 -1.47 -12.38 -11.87
N PRO A 182 -0.33 -12.09 -12.52
CA PRO A 182 0.77 -13.06 -12.60
C PRO A 182 1.27 -13.50 -11.23
N MET A 183 1.29 -12.59 -10.25
CA MET A 183 1.78 -12.87 -8.91
C MET A 183 0.84 -13.78 -8.10
N LEU A 184 -0.47 -13.73 -8.38
CA LEU A 184 -1.47 -14.57 -7.73
C LEU A 184 -1.71 -15.88 -8.45
N ALA A 185 -1.78 -15.86 -9.79
CA ALA A 185 -2.19 -16.99 -10.61
C ALA A 185 -1.03 -17.84 -11.15
N GLU A 186 0.20 -17.30 -11.19
CA GLU A 186 1.35 -17.96 -11.79
C GLU A 186 2.45 -18.17 -10.74
N TYR A 187 2.64 -19.40 -10.30
CA TYR A 187 3.63 -19.75 -9.26
C TYR A 187 5.04 -19.18 -9.51
N SER A 188 5.49 -19.15 -10.78
CA SER A 188 6.82 -18.66 -11.14
C SER A 188 6.99 -17.14 -11.03
N SER A 189 5.91 -16.38 -11.19
CA SER A 189 5.97 -14.91 -11.24
C SER A 189 6.22 -14.28 -9.86
N GLY A 190 5.65 -14.85 -8.80
CA GLY A 190 5.87 -14.41 -7.42
C GLY A 190 7.20 -14.87 -6.80
N GLN A 191 7.87 -15.87 -7.38
CA GLN A 191 9.07 -16.48 -6.77
C GLN A 191 10.22 -15.49 -6.56
N ARG A 192 10.42 -14.56 -7.48
CA ARG A 192 11.49 -13.55 -7.35
C ARG A 192 11.25 -12.65 -6.14
N ASP A 193 10.02 -12.22 -5.93
CA ASP A 193 9.65 -11.40 -4.78
C ASP A 193 9.77 -12.19 -3.47
N LEU A 194 9.40 -13.47 -3.47
CA LEU A 194 9.61 -14.36 -2.32
C LEU A 194 11.09 -14.52 -1.99
N GLN A 195 11.96 -14.70 -2.99
CA GLN A 195 13.40 -14.78 -2.80
C GLN A 195 13.98 -13.46 -2.28
N LEU A 196 13.52 -12.32 -2.78
CA LEU A 196 13.91 -11.02 -2.25
C LEU A 196 13.48 -10.88 -0.79
N LEU A 197 12.26 -11.29 -0.47
CA LEU A 197 11.73 -11.25 0.90
C LEU A 197 12.52 -12.17 1.84
N GLN A 198 12.86 -13.39 1.43
CA GLN A 198 13.70 -14.31 2.23
C GLN A 198 15.08 -13.72 2.56
N ARG A 199 15.66 -12.93 1.64
CA ARG A 199 17.00 -12.36 1.78
C ARG A 199 17.02 -10.99 2.48
N HIS A 200 15.98 -10.19 2.27
CA HIS A 200 15.99 -8.76 2.58
C HIS A 200 14.78 -8.32 3.43
N ALA A 201 13.99 -9.27 3.99
CA ALA A 201 13.00 -8.90 4.98
C ALA A 201 13.68 -8.18 6.14
N ASP A 202 13.14 -7.04 6.52
CA ASP A 202 13.61 -6.25 7.65
C ASP A 202 12.39 -5.88 8.52
N LEU A 203 12.19 -6.68 9.54
CA LEU A 203 11.12 -6.52 10.51
C LEU A 203 11.62 -5.87 11.81
N ASP A 204 12.92 -5.66 11.90
CA ASP A 204 13.61 -5.21 13.13
C ASP A 204 13.31 -6.10 14.36
N ASP A 205 12.97 -7.36 14.08
CA ASP A 205 12.70 -8.43 15.07
C ASP A 205 13.23 -9.75 14.52
N PRO A 206 14.41 -10.22 15.01
CA PRO A 206 15.05 -11.44 14.50
C PRO A 206 14.18 -12.70 14.66
N ALA A 207 13.33 -12.77 15.70
CA ALA A 207 12.47 -13.92 15.92
C ALA A 207 11.33 -13.94 14.90
N LEU A 208 10.75 -12.79 14.61
CA LEU A 208 9.73 -12.62 13.55
C LEU A 208 10.29 -12.88 12.17
N GLU A 209 11.50 -12.41 11.87
CA GLU A 209 12.18 -12.68 10.60
C GLU A 209 12.47 -14.17 10.42
N ALA A 210 12.95 -14.85 11.47
CA ALA A 210 13.16 -16.29 11.44
C ALA A 210 11.86 -17.06 11.23
N ALA A 211 10.76 -16.62 11.86
CA ALA A 211 9.45 -17.22 11.66
C ALA A 211 8.95 -16.99 10.23
N LEU A 212 9.04 -15.75 9.71
CA LEU A 212 8.64 -15.43 8.34
C LEU A 212 9.40 -16.30 7.32
N LYS A 213 10.70 -16.50 7.48
CA LYS A 213 11.51 -17.33 6.59
C LYS A 213 11.02 -18.76 6.49
N LYS A 214 10.48 -19.35 7.59
CA LYS A 214 9.86 -20.69 7.54
C LYS A 214 8.59 -20.70 6.71
N TYR A 215 7.73 -19.68 6.84
CA TYR A 215 6.53 -19.57 6.00
C TYR A 215 6.86 -19.38 4.52
N LEU A 216 8.05 -18.88 4.19
CA LEU A 216 8.50 -18.66 2.81
C LEU A 216 9.34 -19.82 2.26
N ASP A 217 9.61 -20.82 3.07
CA ASP A 217 10.39 -22.00 2.68
C ASP A 217 9.45 -23.11 2.17
N PRO A 218 9.47 -23.46 0.87
CA PRO A 218 8.60 -24.50 0.33
C PRO A 218 8.78 -25.87 0.96
N ASP A 219 9.94 -26.13 1.58
CA ASP A 219 10.25 -27.39 2.23
C ASP A 219 9.79 -27.44 3.69
N ALA A 220 9.30 -26.33 4.24
CA ALA A 220 8.79 -26.25 5.60
C ALA A 220 7.28 -26.46 5.67
N ASP A 221 6.81 -27.11 6.75
CA ASP A 221 5.37 -27.33 7.00
C ASP A 221 4.59 -26.01 7.08
N GLU A 222 5.20 -24.96 7.61
CA GLU A 222 4.62 -23.62 7.74
C GLU A 222 4.23 -23.01 6.38
N PHE A 223 4.86 -23.40 5.28
CA PHE A 223 4.49 -22.93 3.94
C PHE A 223 3.05 -23.28 3.57
N ASN A 224 2.53 -24.41 4.08
CA ASN A 224 1.13 -24.81 3.87
C ASN A 224 0.12 -23.89 4.58
N SER A 225 0.60 -23.05 5.48
CA SER A 225 -0.19 -22.03 6.21
C SER A 225 0.05 -20.61 5.69
N LEU A 226 0.63 -20.46 4.49
CA LEU A 226 0.81 -19.21 3.78
C LEU A 226 -0.26 -19.07 2.70
N GLU A 227 -0.98 -17.97 2.71
CA GLU A 227 -1.91 -17.61 1.64
C GLU A 227 -1.47 -16.34 0.94
N PHE A 228 -1.64 -16.31 -0.37
CA PHE A 228 -1.32 -15.17 -1.21
C PHE A 228 -2.57 -14.34 -1.47
N ARG A 229 -2.43 -13.02 -1.37
CA ARG A 229 -3.50 -12.04 -1.57
C ARG A 229 -3.04 -10.88 -2.45
N GLY A 230 -3.97 -10.23 -3.12
CA GLY A 230 -3.74 -8.97 -3.80
C GLY A 230 -4.15 -7.77 -2.95
N LEU A 231 -3.40 -6.68 -3.02
CA LEU A 231 -3.72 -5.40 -2.41
C LEU A 231 -3.66 -4.32 -3.49
N CYS A 232 -4.81 -3.87 -3.97
CA CYS A 232 -4.91 -2.93 -5.07
C CYS A 232 -5.30 -1.53 -4.59
N LEU A 233 -4.50 -0.53 -4.93
CA LEU A 233 -4.88 0.87 -4.83
C LEU A 233 -5.30 1.38 -6.21
N VAL A 234 -6.56 1.79 -6.33
CA VAL A 234 -7.11 2.39 -7.53
C VAL A 234 -7.48 3.84 -7.23
N GLY A 235 -6.72 4.78 -7.80
CA GLY A 235 -7.00 6.21 -7.74
C GLY A 235 -7.54 6.70 -9.09
N PHE A 236 -8.52 7.60 -9.07
CA PHE A 236 -9.12 8.14 -10.30
C PHE A 236 -9.82 9.48 -10.06
N ASP A 237 -10.00 10.22 -11.15
CA ASP A 237 -10.77 11.46 -11.12
C ASP A 237 -12.28 11.15 -11.02
N CYS A 238 -12.98 11.98 -10.25
CA CYS A 238 -14.41 11.79 -10.02
C CYS A 238 -15.16 13.12 -10.23
N ASP A 239 -16.19 13.08 -11.09
CA ASP A 239 -17.00 14.25 -11.44
C ASP A 239 -17.79 14.84 -10.27
N ALA A 240 -17.87 14.14 -9.14
CA ALA A 240 -18.48 14.68 -7.93
C ALA A 240 -17.65 15.80 -7.29
N TYR A 241 -16.36 15.92 -7.63
CA TYR A 241 -15.52 17.01 -7.14
C TYR A 241 -15.80 18.32 -7.89
N PRO A 242 -15.87 19.45 -7.18
CA PRO A 242 -16.00 20.75 -7.79
C PRO A 242 -14.79 21.07 -8.68
N THR A 243 -15.03 21.65 -9.86
CA THR A 243 -13.98 22.08 -10.80
C THR A 243 -13.35 23.43 -10.42
N GLY A 244 -13.86 24.09 -9.37
CA GLY A 244 -13.39 25.38 -8.89
C GLY A 244 -13.94 25.69 -7.50
N PRO A 245 -13.72 26.91 -6.98
CA PRO A 245 -14.27 27.31 -5.69
C PRO A 245 -15.78 27.09 -5.63
N SER A 246 -16.25 26.42 -4.58
CA SER A 246 -17.62 25.94 -4.47
C SER A 246 -18.13 25.98 -3.03
N THR A 247 -19.42 26.07 -2.86
CA THR A 247 -20.11 25.88 -1.58
C THR A 247 -20.52 24.42 -1.37
N THR A 248 -20.10 23.51 -2.24
CA THR A 248 -20.38 22.08 -2.12
C THR A 248 -19.87 21.55 -0.78
N GLN A 249 -20.76 20.92 -0.05
CA GLN A 249 -20.42 20.32 1.23
C GLN A 249 -19.91 18.89 1.03
N LEU A 250 -18.94 18.49 1.84
CA LEU A 250 -18.35 17.15 1.82
C LEU A 250 -19.42 16.04 1.85
N ALA A 251 -20.46 16.19 2.68
CA ALA A 251 -21.52 15.19 2.79
C ALA A 251 -22.32 15.00 1.48
N ALA A 252 -22.58 16.09 0.75
CA ALA A 252 -23.28 16.02 -0.53
C ALA A 252 -22.41 15.34 -1.61
N MET A 253 -21.12 15.68 -1.66
CA MET A 253 -20.15 15.05 -2.55
C MET A 253 -19.99 13.57 -2.23
N ALA A 254 -19.79 13.20 -0.97
CA ALA A 254 -19.65 11.80 -0.55
C ALA A 254 -20.90 10.97 -0.90
N LYS A 255 -22.09 11.54 -0.79
CA LYS A 255 -23.33 10.89 -1.21
C LYS A 255 -23.35 10.61 -2.72
N GLN A 256 -22.95 11.59 -3.54
CA GLN A 256 -22.87 11.38 -5.00
C GLN A 256 -21.86 10.28 -5.35
N ILE A 257 -20.70 10.24 -4.67
CA ILE A 257 -19.73 9.17 -4.84
C ILE A 257 -20.34 7.82 -4.45
N ALA A 258 -21.02 7.73 -3.30
CA ALA A 258 -21.67 6.50 -2.84
C ALA A 258 -22.69 5.96 -3.85
N GLU A 259 -23.43 6.82 -4.54
CA GLU A 259 -24.39 6.44 -5.57
C GLU A 259 -23.71 5.79 -6.81
N THR A 260 -22.42 6.04 -7.05
CA THR A 260 -21.65 5.44 -8.17
C THR A 260 -20.98 4.12 -7.80
N LEU A 261 -20.80 3.81 -6.52
CA LEU A 261 -20.07 2.62 -6.05
C LEU A 261 -20.61 1.28 -6.59
N PRO A 262 -21.94 1.06 -6.72
CA PRO A 262 -22.44 -0.19 -7.32
C PRO A 262 -21.93 -0.42 -8.75
N THR A 263 -21.82 0.65 -9.55
CA THR A 263 -21.29 0.58 -10.92
C THR A 263 -19.79 0.23 -10.88
N TRP A 264 -19.01 0.87 -10.02
CA TRP A 264 -17.57 0.58 -9.90
C TRP A 264 -17.31 -0.84 -9.40
N ARG A 265 -18.08 -1.32 -8.42
CA ARG A 265 -18.02 -2.73 -7.98
C ARG A 265 -18.36 -3.70 -9.11
N GLY A 266 -19.32 -3.35 -9.96
CA GLY A 266 -19.64 -4.11 -11.17
C GLY A 266 -18.45 -4.22 -12.13
N HIS A 267 -17.69 -3.14 -12.33
CA HIS A 267 -16.45 -3.15 -13.12
C HIS A 267 -15.38 -4.04 -12.49
N VAL A 268 -15.17 -3.94 -11.17
CA VAL A 268 -14.22 -4.79 -10.44
C VAL A 268 -14.60 -6.27 -10.61
N LYS A 269 -15.85 -6.64 -10.32
CA LYS A 269 -16.34 -8.01 -10.47
C LYS A 269 -16.13 -8.57 -11.87
N LYS A 270 -16.52 -7.79 -12.90
CA LYS A 270 -16.32 -8.18 -14.30
C LYS A 270 -14.84 -8.44 -14.60
N ARG A 271 -13.97 -7.54 -14.17
CA ARG A 271 -12.55 -7.66 -14.46
C ARG A 271 -11.88 -8.81 -13.69
N LEU A 272 -12.27 -9.07 -12.44
CA LEU A 272 -11.81 -10.24 -11.69
C LEU A 272 -12.11 -11.54 -12.43
N ALA A 273 -13.33 -11.67 -12.98
CA ALA A 273 -13.70 -12.84 -13.77
C ALA A 273 -12.90 -12.96 -15.08
N GLU A 274 -12.66 -11.84 -15.79
CA GLU A 274 -11.84 -11.80 -17.01
C GLU A 274 -10.38 -12.21 -16.73
N GLU A 275 -9.82 -11.76 -15.61
CA GLU A 275 -8.45 -12.10 -15.17
C GLU A 275 -8.38 -13.45 -14.43
N LYS A 276 -9.51 -14.11 -14.18
CA LYS A 276 -9.61 -15.37 -13.39
C LYS A 276 -9.08 -15.22 -11.96
N LEU A 277 -9.39 -14.10 -11.33
CA LEU A 277 -8.99 -13.74 -9.97
C LEU A 277 -10.15 -13.80 -8.96
N ASP A 278 -11.31 -14.29 -9.34
CA ASP A 278 -12.52 -14.39 -8.51
C ASP A 278 -12.41 -15.39 -7.34
N ALA A 279 -11.37 -16.25 -7.37
CA ALA A 279 -11.06 -17.21 -6.31
C ALA A 279 -9.95 -16.73 -5.34
N PHE A 280 -9.39 -15.53 -5.54
CA PHE A 280 -8.28 -14.98 -4.73
C PHE A 280 -8.73 -13.81 -3.85
#